data_316b9fb0a1fc5d5ae90246a1752cc601
#
_entry.id   316b9fb0a1fc5d5ae90246a1752cc601
#
_cell.length_a   1.000
_cell.length_b   1.000
_cell.length_c   1.000
_cell.angle_alpha   90.00
_cell.angle_beta   90.00
_cell.angle_gamma   90.00
#
_symmetry.space_group_name_H-M   'P 1'
#
loop_
_entity.id
_entity.type
_entity.pdbx_description
1 polymer ?
#
loop_
_entity_poly.entity_id
_entity_poly.type
_entity_poly.pdbx_seq_one_letter_code
_entity_poly.pdbx_strand_id
1 'polypeptide(L)'
;MTYIFLQHYWWFIVSLLGALLVFLMFVQGANSMVFSLGHSDEERRVVVNSTGRKWEITFTTLVTFGGAFFASFPLFYSTSFGGAYWLWMVILFSFVLQAVSYEFQNKLGNILGTRTFQWMLVANGIIGPLLLGGAVATFFNGSNFVVDKGNLTSFQPVISHWANASYGLDALLDPWNLVFGLAVFFLARILGTLYIINNVDDENIRSRSSVRLVGCTITFLIFFLAFLVRTLLKEGFAVDPSTGLIVMEPMKYLHNLIAMWPLLIVFAVGVVLLLYGVSRTIVSKTYTKGIWPAGIGVVLAVLALLLCAGWNNTAFYPSNADLQSSLTIANSCSSEFTLRICIF
;
A
#
# COMPACT_ATOMS: atom_id res chain seq x y z
N MET A 1 25.79 14.12 -9.47
CA MET A 1 25.04 12.85 -9.28
C MET A 1 24.90 12.21 -10.65
N THR A 2 25.20 10.92 -10.77
CA THR A 2 24.97 10.17 -12.01
C THR A 2 23.48 9.90 -12.21
N TYR A 3 23.02 9.75 -13.46
CA TYR A 3 21.61 9.46 -13.77
C TYR A 3 21.14 8.16 -13.07
N ILE A 4 21.97 7.14 -13.01
CA ILE A 4 21.68 5.87 -12.29
C ILE A 4 21.42 6.15 -10.80
N PHE A 5 22.24 6.99 -10.16
CA PHE A 5 22.02 7.35 -8.75
C PHE A 5 20.66 8.05 -8.56
N LEU A 6 20.29 8.96 -9.46
CA LEU A 6 18.98 9.66 -9.41
C LEU A 6 17.80 8.70 -9.55
N GLN A 7 17.89 7.71 -10.43
CA GLN A 7 16.89 6.67 -10.62
C GLN A 7 16.65 5.86 -9.33
N HIS A 8 17.75 5.39 -8.70
CA HIS A 8 17.68 4.65 -7.44
C HIS A 8 17.22 5.52 -6.27
N TYR A 9 17.63 6.79 -6.22
CA TYR A 9 17.21 7.76 -5.21
C TYR A 9 15.68 7.99 -5.27
N TRP A 10 15.13 8.23 -6.48
CA TRP A 10 13.70 8.44 -6.64
C TRP A 10 12.89 7.18 -6.35
N TRP A 11 13.41 6.00 -6.69
CA TRP A 11 12.78 4.75 -6.28
C TRP A 11 12.73 4.60 -4.76
N PHE A 12 13.80 4.98 -4.07
CA PHE A 12 13.83 5.01 -2.60
C PHE A 12 12.78 5.98 -2.04
N ILE A 13 12.68 7.21 -2.57
CA ILE A 13 11.69 8.21 -2.11
C ILE A 13 10.27 7.71 -2.31
N VAL A 14 9.92 7.18 -3.47
CA VAL A 14 8.60 6.66 -3.76
C VAL A 14 8.29 5.45 -2.86
N SER A 15 9.26 4.55 -2.65
CA SER A 15 9.11 3.41 -1.75
C SER A 15 8.88 3.85 -0.31
N LEU A 16 9.57 4.89 0.15
CA LEU A 16 9.38 5.47 1.48
C LEU A 16 7.98 6.09 1.63
N LEU A 17 7.50 6.83 0.62
CA LEU A 17 6.13 7.36 0.62
C LEU A 17 5.08 6.25 0.68
N GLY A 18 5.27 5.16 -0.08
CA GLY A 18 4.42 3.98 -0.01
C GLY A 18 4.44 3.33 1.38
N ALA A 19 5.61 3.21 2.00
CA ALA A 19 5.75 2.66 3.35
C ALA A 19 5.07 3.54 4.41
N LEU A 20 5.20 4.86 4.31
CA LEU A 20 4.50 5.81 5.16
C LEU A 20 2.98 5.74 4.96
N LEU A 21 2.51 5.60 3.72
CA LEU A 21 1.10 5.43 3.42
C LEU A 21 0.53 4.18 4.12
N VAL A 22 1.24 3.04 4.08
CA VAL A 22 0.81 1.82 4.77
C VAL A 22 0.68 2.04 6.28
N PHE A 23 1.63 2.74 6.91
CA PHE A 23 1.51 3.13 8.32
C PHE A 23 0.28 4.00 8.57
N LEU A 24 0.06 5.03 7.75
CA LEU A 24 -1.04 5.98 7.92
C LEU A 24 -2.42 5.35 7.69
N MET A 25 -2.51 4.17 7.06
CA MET A 25 -3.75 3.41 6.94
C MET A 25 -4.32 2.93 8.30
N PHE A 26 -3.69 3.28 9.44
CA PHE A 26 -4.32 3.10 10.74
C PHE A 26 -5.70 3.80 10.82
N VAL A 27 -5.91 4.88 10.07
CA VAL A 27 -7.21 5.57 9.96
C VAL A 27 -8.25 4.62 9.35
N GLN A 28 -7.94 4.01 8.19
CA GLN A 28 -8.84 3.06 7.51
C GLN A 28 -9.08 1.83 8.39
N GLY A 29 -8.02 1.34 9.03
CA GLY A 29 -8.11 0.21 9.96
C GLY A 29 -9.08 0.48 11.11
N ALA A 30 -8.99 1.63 11.77
CA ALA A 30 -9.91 2.02 12.84
C ALA A 30 -11.33 2.25 12.31
N ASN A 31 -11.48 2.90 11.13
CA ASN A 31 -12.78 3.12 10.49
C ASN A 31 -13.50 1.80 10.20
N SER A 32 -12.79 0.77 9.73
CA SER A 32 -13.37 -0.56 9.47
C SER A 32 -13.97 -1.21 10.71
N MET A 33 -13.63 -0.71 11.90
CA MET A 33 -14.02 -1.28 13.19
C MET A 33 -14.94 -0.37 14.00
N VAL A 34 -15.47 0.72 13.46
CA VAL A 34 -16.32 1.70 14.19
C VAL A 34 -17.44 1.01 14.96
N PHE A 35 -18.18 0.10 14.34
CA PHE A 35 -19.29 -0.62 14.99
C PHE A 35 -18.85 -1.75 15.93
N SER A 36 -17.66 -2.26 15.77
CA SER A 36 -17.13 -3.33 16.60
C SER A 36 -16.37 -2.83 17.84
N LEU A 37 -15.90 -1.59 17.80
CA LEU A 37 -15.25 -0.92 18.91
C LEU A 37 -16.24 -0.05 19.69
N GLY A 38 -17.14 0.68 18.99
CA GLY A 38 -18.17 1.54 19.57
C GLY A 38 -19.55 0.88 19.51
N HIS A 39 -20.07 0.43 20.64
CA HIS A 39 -21.42 -0.17 20.72
C HIS A 39 -22.51 0.89 20.92
N SER A 40 -22.24 1.96 21.67
CA SER A 40 -23.15 3.12 21.78
C SER A 40 -22.85 4.18 20.73
N ASP A 41 -23.79 5.13 20.53
CA ASP A 41 -23.56 6.27 19.62
C ASP A 41 -22.45 7.18 20.13
N GLU A 42 -22.30 7.32 21.45
CA GLU A 42 -21.24 8.10 22.08
C GLU A 42 -19.87 7.46 21.85
N GLU A 43 -19.73 6.15 22.09
CA GLU A 43 -18.49 5.41 21.83
C GLU A 43 -18.07 5.49 20.36
N ARG A 44 -19.02 5.35 19.41
CA ARG A 44 -18.75 5.52 17.98
C ARG A 44 -18.26 6.93 17.64
N ARG A 45 -18.88 7.94 18.26
CA ARG A 45 -18.46 9.33 18.10
C ARG A 45 -17.03 9.53 18.57
N VAL A 46 -16.63 8.94 19.70
CA VAL A 46 -15.24 9.01 20.22
C VAL A 46 -14.26 8.37 19.23
N VAL A 47 -14.55 7.18 18.72
CA VAL A 47 -13.71 6.49 17.73
C VAL A 47 -13.57 7.33 16.46
N VAL A 48 -14.69 7.81 15.90
CA VAL A 48 -14.71 8.61 14.67
C VAL A 48 -14.01 9.96 14.85
N ASN A 49 -14.18 10.65 15.99
CA ASN A 49 -13.48 11.89 16.27
C ASN A 49 -11.97 11.69 16.40
N SER A 50 -11.53 10.56 16.94
CA SER A 50 -10.11 10.22 17.05
C SER A 50 -9.45 10.12 15.66
N THR A 51 -10.06 9.39 14.75
CA THR A 51 -9.57 9.20 13.37
C THR A 51 -9.81 10.42 12.49
N GLY A 52 -10.90 11.16 12.72
CA GLY A 52 -11.31 12.35 11.97
C GLY A 52 -10.30 13.51 12.00
N ARG A 53 -9.39 13.51 12.97
CA ARG A 53 -8.29 14.50 13.03
C ARG A 53 -7.07 14.10 12.20
N LYS A 54 -7.06 12.89 11.62
CA LYS A 54 -5.90 12.30 10.94
C LYS A 54 -6.17 11.83 9.52
N TRP A 55 -7.41 11.78 9.07
CA TRP A 55 -7.75 11.22 7.77
C TRP A 55 -7.12 11.99 6.59
N GLU A 56 -7.01 13.31 6.71
CA GLU A 56 -6.43 14.16 5.67
C GLU A 56 -5.00 13.77 5.34
N ILE A 57 -4.18 13.49 6.37
CA ILE A 57 -2.77 13.15 6.16
C ILE A 57 -2.61 11.84 5.40
N THR A 58 -3.51 10.86 5.63
CA THR A 58 -3.50 9.60 4.88
C THR A 58 -3.86 9.83 3.42
N PHE A 59 -4.91 10.59 3.16
CA PHE A 59 -5.35 10.90 1.80
C PHE A 59 -4.30 11.75 1.05
N THR A 60 -3.76 12.77 1.70
CA THR A 60 -2.70 13.60 1.12
C THR A 60 -1.45 12.78 0.80
N THR A 61 -1.08 11.83 1.66
CA THR A 61 0.06 10.93 1.40
C THR A 61 -0.20 10.01 0.21
N LEU A 62 -1.43 9.51 0.04
CA LEU A 62 -1.81 8.73 -1.14
C LEU A 62 -1.66 9.56 -2.42
N VAL A 63 -2.15 10.82 -2.42
CA VAL A 63 -2.03 11.72 -3.57
C VAL A 63 -0.56 12.06 -3.83
N THR A 64 0.22 12.32 -2.78
CA THR A 64 1.66 12.59 -2.90
C THR A 64 2.42 11.39 -3.46
N PHE A 65 2.07 10.17 -3.05
CA PHE A 65 2.64 8.93 -3.62
C PHE A 65 2.38 8.83 -5.12
N GLY A 66 1.14 9.06 -5.56
CA GLY A 66 0.79 9.10 -6.98
C GLY A 66 1.52 10.24 -7.74
N GLY A 67 1.59 11.43 -7.15
CA GLY A 67 2.31 12.58 -7.72
C GLY A 67 3.81 12.35 -7.83
N ALA A 68 4.43 11.68 -6.86
CA ALA A 68 5.84 11.30 -6.91
C ALA A 68 6.11 10.29 -8.04
N PHE A 69 5.22 9.32 -8.26
CA PHE A 69 5.29 8.44 -9.43
C PHE A 69 5.11 9.18 -10.74
N PHE A 70 4.17 10.12 -10.81
CA PHE A 70 3.97 10.95 -12.00
C PHE A 70 5.24 11.73 -12.37
N ALA A 71 5.91 12.32 -11.40
CA ALA A 71 7.11 13.12 -11.63
C ALA A 71 8.34 12.27 -11.97
N SER A 72 8.54 11.15 -11.26
CA SER A 72 9.76 10.35 -11.36
C SER A 72 9.66 9.17 -12.32
N PHE A 73 8.49 8.51 -12.41
CA PHE A 73 8.24 7.33 -13.25
C PHE A 73 6.97 7.49 -14.09
N PRO A 74 6.94 8.46 -15.04
CA PRO A 74 5.72 8.80 -15.79
C PRO A 74 5.15 7.63 -16.59
N LEU A 75 5.99 6.72 -17.10
CA LEU A 75 5.53 5.55 -17.84
C LEU A 75 4.77 4.57 -16.90
N PHE A 76 5.24 4.38 -15.67
CA PHE A 76 4.48 3.61 -14.68
C PHE A 76 3.17 4.31 -14.33
N TYR A 77 3.20 5.63 -14.12
CA TYR A 77 2.00 6.39 -13.80
C TYR A 77 0.94 6.25 -14.90
N SER A 78 1.32 6.42 -16.16
CA SER A 78 0.38 6.27 -17.28
C SER A 78 -0.12 4.83 -17.43
N THR A 79 0.73 3.83 -17.19
CA THR A 79 0.36 2.41 -17.32
C THR A 79 -0.51 1.94 -16.17
N SER A 80 -0.17 2.26 -14.92
CA SER A 80 -0.92 1.80 -13.74
C SER A 80 -2.12 2.70 -13.47
N PHE A 81 -1.92 4.01 -13.24
CA PHE A 81 -3.01 4.92 -12.89
C PHE A 81 -3.92 5.21 -14.09
N GLY A 82 -3.36 5.37 -15.29
CA GLY A 82 -4.11 5.56 -16.52
C GLY A 82 -4.69 4.27 -17.08
N GLY A 83 -3.90 3.19 -17.14
CA GLY A 83 -4.32 1.90 -17.72
C GLY A 83 -5.26 1.11 -16.80
N ALA A 84 -4.93 1.00 -15.52
CA ALA A 84 -5.77 0.34 -14.52
C ALA A 84 -6.78 1.31 -13.86
N TYR A 85 -7.37 2.21 -14.64
CA TYR A 85 -8.14 3.35 -14.11
C TYR A 85 -9.36 2.93 -13.29
N TRP A 86 -10.04 1.82 -13.58
CA TRP A 86 -11.18 1.37 -12.78
C TRP A 86 -10.78 1.00 -11.36
N LEU A 87 -9.65 0.31 -11.20
CA LEU A 87 -9.12 -0.02 -9.87
C LEU A 87 -8.85 1.25 -9.06
N TRP A 88 -8.14 2.21 -9.68
CA TRP A 88 -7.80 3.48 -9.04
C TRP A 88 -9.01 4.37 -8.79
N MET A 89 -10.00 4.37 -9.68
CA MET A 89 -11.27 5.09 -9.48
C MET A 89 -12.05 4.56 -8.28
N VAL A 90 -12.11 3.24 -8.09
CA VAL A 90 -12.79 2.67 -6.91
C VAL A 90 -12.04 3.03 -5.62
N ILE A 91 -10.70 2.98 -5.63
CA ILE A 91 -9.87 3.45 -4.51
C ILE A 91 -10.19 4.91 -4.21
N LEU A 92 -10.05 5.80 -5.19
CA LEU A 92 -10.31 7.23 -5.04
C LEU A 92 -11.72 7.51 -4.51
N PHE A 93 -12.74 6.87 -5.10
CA PHE A 93 -14.13 7.03 -4.67
C PHE A 93 -14.34 6.59 -3.22
N SER A 94 -13.67 5.53 -2.77
CA SER A 94 -13.72 5.12 -1.36
C SER A 94 -13.16 6.20 -0.41
N PHE A 95 -12.10 6.90 -0.80
CA PHE A 95 -11.55 8.01 -0.02
C PHE A 95 -12.43 9.27 -0.08
N VAL A 96 -13.12 9.51 -1.20
CA VAL A 96 -14.14 10.57 -1.28
C VAL A 96 -15.30 10.29 -0.31
N LEU A 97 -15.78 9.06 -0.24
CA LEU A 97 -16.81 8.66 0.75
C LEU A 97 -16.33 8.90 2.18
N GLN A 98 -15.03 8.65 2.47
CA GLN A 98 -14.44 8.94 3.77
C GLN A 98 -14.46 10.44 4.07
N ALA A 99 -14.00 11.27 3.13
CA ALA A 99 -13.96 12.73 3.29
C ALA A 99 -15.34 13.31 3.56
N VAL A 100 -16.31 12.94 2.72
CA VAL A 100 -17.72 13.34 2.88
C VAL A 100 -18.28 12.90 4.23
N SER A 101 -17.92 11.70 4.68
CA SER A 101 -18.42 11.16 5.95
C SER A 101 -17.91 11.95 7.16
N TYR A 102 -16.61 12.28 7.19
CA TYR A 102 -16.08 13.09 8.28
C TYR A 102 -16.65 14.50 8.31
N GLU A 103 -16.83 15.11 7.13
CA GLU A 103 -17.28 16.49 7.03
C GLU A 103 -18.77 16.67 7.32
N PHE A 104 -19.61 15.75 6.85
CA PHE A 104 -21.06 15.98 6.82
C PHE A 104 -21.88 15.18 7.86
N GLN A 105 -21.32 14.18 8.55
CA GLN A 105 -22.07 13.34 9.48
C GLN A 105 -22.74 14.12 10.63
N ASN A 106 -22.13 15.23 11.08
CA ASN A 106 -22.60 16.04 12.19
C ASN A 106 -23.15 17.41 11.78
N LYS A 107 -23.31 17.68 10.46
CA LYS A 107 -23.88 18.96 9.98
C LYS A 107 -25.39 19.03 10.23
N LEU A 108 -25.85 20.24 10.55
CA LEU A 108 -27.30 20.52 10.62
C LEU A 108 -27.94 20.28 9.25
N GLY A 109 -29.09 19.61 9.24
CA GLY A 109 -29.77 19.23 7.98
C GLY A 109 -29.27 17.92 7.36
N ASN A 110 -28.50 17.12 8.08
CA ASN A 110 -28.12 15.78 7.64
C ASN A 110 -29.35 14.87 7.46
N ILE A 111 -29.77 14.66 6.20
CA ILE A 111 -30.92 13.83 5.82
C ILE A 111 -30.58 12.34 5.90
N LEU A 112 -29.33 11.95 5.62
CA LEU A 112 -28.91 10.54 5.56
C LEU A 112 -28.72 9.91 6.94
N GLY A 113 -28.56 10.73 7.97
CA GLY A 113 -28.29 10.29 9.34
C GLY A 113 -26.83 9.87 9.57
N THR A 114 -26.36 10.06 10.80
CA THR A 114 -24.95 9.80 11.20
C THR A 114 -24.53 8.35 10.94
N ARG A 115 -25.45 7.38 11.11
CA ARG A 115 -25.14 5.96 10.95
C ARG A 115 -24.79 5.60 9.50
N THR A 116 -25.40 6.25 8.50
CA THR A 116 -25.06 6.05 7.08
C THR A 116 -23.63 6.48 6.78
N PHE A 117 -23.22 7.64 7.29
CA PHE A 117 -21.83 8.10 7.14
C PHE A 117 -20.81 7.20 7.87
N GLN A 118 -21.18 6.64 9.02
CA GLN A 118 -20.34 5.66 9.71
C GLN A 118 -20.17 4.38 8.87
N TRP A 119 -21.21 3.92 8.15
CA TRP A 119 -21.08 2.81 7.20
C TRP A 119 -20.22 3.15 6.00
N MET A 120 -20.26 4.38 5.50
CA MET A 120 -19.33 4.85 4.45
C MET A 120 -17.88 4.84 4.94
N LEU A 121 -17.61 5.21 6.22
CA LEU A 121 -16.29 5.08 6.83
C LEU A 121 -15.84 3.62 6.90
N VAL A 122 -16.75 2.70 7.28
CA VAL A 122 -16.44 1.26 7.28
C VAL A 122 -16.14 0.76 5.88
N ALA A 123 -16.90 1.17 4.87
CA ALA A 123 -16.65 0.81 3.48
C ALA A 123 -15.26 1.27 3.01
N ASN A 124 -14.90 2.54 3.25
CA ASN A 124 -13.53 3.01 2.98
C ASN A 124 -12.48 2.23 3.77
N GLY A 125 -12.75 1.96 5.04
CA GLY A 125 -11.85 1.21 5.91
C GLY A 125 -11.55 -0.22 5.44
N ILE A 126 -12.43 -0.81 4.62
CA ILE A 126 -12.25 -2.12 4.00
C ILE A 126 -11.67 -1.98 2.59
N ILE A 127 -12.34 -1.21 1.74
CA ILE A 127 -12.02 -1.09 0.30
C ILE A 127 -10.63 -0.47 0.11
N GLY A 128 -10.33 0.62 0.83
CA GLY A 128 -9.06 1.33 0.67
C GLY A 128 -7.83 0.41 0.86
N PRO A 129 -7.62 -0.16 2.05
CA PRO A 129 -6.47 -1.04 2.30
C PRO A 129 -6.45 -2.31 1.45
N LEU A 130 -7.63 -2.92 1.20
CA LEU A 130 -7.73 -4.14 0.40
C LEU A 130 -7.28 -3.90 -1.04
N LEU A 131 -7.79 -2.85 -1.68
CA LEU A 131 -7.48 -2.54 -3.08
C LEU A 131 -6.07 -1.97 -3.24
N LEU A 132 -5.59 -1.13 -2.32
CA LEU A 132 -4.21 -0.64 -2.32
C LEU A 132 -3.23 -1.80 -2.16
N GLY A 133 -3.52 -2.74 -1.25
CA GLY A 133 -2.73 -3.96 -1.09
C GLY A 133 -2.73 -4.81 -2.36
N GLY A 134 -3.90 -5.02 -2.99
CA GLY A 134 -4.02 -5.72 -4.27
C GLY A 134 -3.24 -5.04 -5.40
N ALA A 135 -3.30 -3.70 -5.48
CA ALA A 135 -2.53 -2.93 -6.45
C ALA A 135 -1.01 -3.07 -6.24
N VAL A 136 -0.53 -3.06 -4.99
CA VAL A 136 0.90 -3.25 -4.69
C VAL A 136 1.34 -4.70 -4.91
N ALA A 137 0.45 -5.69 -4.73
CA ALA A 137 0.75 -7.08 -5.04
C ALA A 137 1.13 -7.31 -6.52
N THR A 138 0.60 -6.48 -7.43
CA THR A 138 0.96 -6.54 -8.85
C THR A 138 2.42 -6.19 -9.13
N PHE A 139 3.12 -5.53 -8.21
CA PHE A 139 4.57 -5.31 -8.31
C PHE A 139 5.36 -6.62 -8.26
N PHE A 140 4.78 -7.64 -7.67
CA PHE A 140 5.37 -8.97 -7.59
C PHE A 140 4.72 -9.97 -8.55
N ASN A 141 3.41 -9.89 -8.75
CA ASN A 141 2.64 -10.87 -9.52
C ASN A 141 2.47 -10.50 -10.98
N GLY A 142 2.65 -9.21 -11.32
CA GLY A 142 2.44 -8.68 -12.66
C GLY A 142 1.00 -8.20 -12.90
N SER A 143 0.82 -7.52 -14.03
CA SER A 143 -0.43 -6.92 -14.50
C SER A 143 -0.59 -7.12 -16.00
N ASN A 144 -1.82 -6.99 -16.53
CA ASN A 144 -2.12 -7.23 -17.93
C ASN A 144 -2.05 -5.96 -18.77
N PHE A 145 -0.86 -5.49 -19.10
CA PHE A 145 -0.65 -4.32 -19.94
C PHE A 145 0.40 -4.58 -21.02
N VAL A 146 0.41 -3.73 -22.05
CA VAL A 146 1.40 -3.73 -23.12
C VAL A 146 1.95 -2.32 -23.30
N VAL A 147 3.25 -2.23 -23.56
CA VAL A 147 3.96 -0.97 -23.81
C VAL A 147 4.56 -1.01 -25.21
N ASP A 148 4.04 -0.17 -26.10
CA ASP A 148 4.56 -0.01 -27.47
C ASP A 148 5.16 1.40 -27.64
N LYS A 149 6.47 1.50 -27.45
CA LYS A 149 7.20 2.76 -27.65
C LYS A 149 7.30 3.17 -29.13
N GLY A 150 7.07 2.25 -30.06
CA GLY A 150 7.04 2.55 -31.50
C GLY A 150 5.84 3.39 -31.92
N ASN A 151 4.78 3.39 -31.13
CA ASN A 151 3.54 4.11 -31.44
C ASN A 151 3.61 5.64 -31.24
N LEU A 152 4.76 6.19 -30.88
CA LEU A 152 4.96 7.64 -30.71
C LEU A 152 4.73 8.46 -32.00
N THR A 153 4.87 7.84 -33.16
CA THR A 153 4.70 8.50 -34.48
C THR A 153 3.28 8.38 -35.03
N SER A 154 2.37 7.73 -34.34
CA SER A 154 0.98 7.59 -34.77
C SER A 154 0.17 8.86 -34.50
N PHE A 155 -0.99 8.97 -35.18
CA PHE A 155 -1.92 10.11 -34.98
C PHE A 155 -2.45 10.21 -33.54
N GLN A 156 -2.54 9.07 -32.86
CA GLN A 156 -2.85 8.97 -31.41
C GLN A 156 -1.75 8.17 -30.72
N PRO A 157 -0.73 8.82 -30.17
CA PRO A 157 0.45 8.16 -29.61
C PRO A 157 0.15 7.55 -28.24
N VAL A 158 -0.59 6.45 -28.22
CA VAL A 158 -0.82 5.67 -27.00
C VAL A 158 0.33 4.69 -26.83
N ILE A 159 1.21 4.96 -25.88
CA ILE A 159 2.42 4.16 -25.61
C ILE A 159 2.09 2.93 -24.76
N SER A 160 1.21 3.07 -23.75
CA SER A 160 0.83 1.97 -22.87
C SER A 160 -0.68 1.81 -22.85
N HIS A 161 -1.15 0.57 -22.91
CA HIS A 161 -2.57 0.25 -22.81
C HIS A 161 -2.79 -1.04 -22.03
N TRP A 162 -3.96 -1.15 -21.42
CA TRP A 162 -4.36 -2.38 -20.74
C TRP A 162 -4.78 -3.42 -21.76
N ALA A 163 -4.31 -4.66 -21.60
CA ALA A 163 -4.52 -5.71 -22.59
C ALA A 163 -5.96 -6.24 -22.65
N ASN A 164 -6.76 -6.00 -21.60
CA ASN A 164 -8.15 -6.44 -21.53
C ASN A 164 -9.09 -5.29 -21.11
N ALA A 165 -10.41 -5.49 -21.33
CA ALA A 165 -11.43 -4.49 -21.04
C ALA A 165 -11.73 -4.29 -19.55
N SER A 166 -11.04 -4.97 -18.64
CA SER A 166 -11.23 -4.84 -17.19
C SER A 166 -10.56 -3.60 -16.63
N TYR A 167 -9.55 -3.04 -17.32
CA TYR A 167 -8.81 -1.86 -16.94
C TYR A 167 -8.40 -1.86 -15.45
N GLY A 168 -7.78 -2.96 -15.01
CA GLY A 168 -7.21 -3.12 -13.67
C GLY A 168 -8.07 -3.89 -12.68
N LEU A 169 -9.37 -4.10 -12.94
CA LEU A 169 -10.20 -4.93 -12.05
C LEU A 169 -9.80 -6.42 -12.08
N ASP A 170 -9.17 -6.87 -13.15
CA ASP A 170 -8.60 -8.22 -13.28
C ASP A 170 -7.49 -8.50 -12.25
N ALA A 171 -6.80 -7.47 -11.77
CA ALA A 171 -5.83 -7.62 -10.68
C ALA A 171 -6.47 -8.16 -9.40
N LEU A 172 -7.78 -7.93 -9.18
CA LEU A 172 -8.53 -8.45 -8.04
C LEU A 172 -8.99 -9.90 -8.23
N LEU A 173 -8.95 -10.40 -9.46
CA LEU A 173 -9.29 -11.80 -9.76
C LEU A 173 -8.12 -12.74 -9.50
N ASP A 174 -6.88 -12.22 -9.42
CA ASP A 174 -5.74 -13.01 -8.98
C ASP A 174 -5.84 -13.29 -7.47
N PRO A 175 -5.94 -14.56 -7.06
CA PRO A 175 -6.08 -14.92 -5.65
C PRO A 175 -4.94 -14.40 -4.76
N TRP A 176 -3.73 -14.30 -5.32
CA TRP A 176 -2.57 -13.85 -4.55
C TRP A 176 -2.51 -12.35 -4.36
N ASN A 177 -3.04 -11.58 -5.32
CA ASN A 177 -3.25 -10.15 -5.13
C ASN A 177 -4.30 -9.91 -4.03
N LEU A 178 -5.34 -10.73 -3.99
CA LEU A 178 -6.37 -10.67 -2.94
C LEU A 178 -5.81 -11.09 -1.57
N VAL A 179 -4.97 -12.15 -1.51
CA VAL A 179 -4.28 -12.59 -0.29
C VAL A 179 -3.43 -11.44 0.29
N PHE A 180 -2.66 -10.75 -0.55
CA PHE A 180 -1.87 -9.61 -0.08
C PHE A 180 -2.75 -8.41 0.29
N GLY A 181 -3.81 -8.14 -0.47
CA GLY A 181 -4.82 -7.13 -0.12
C GLY A 181 -5.43 -7.38 1.25
N LEU A 182 -5.77 -8.62 1.58
CA LEU A 182 -6.25 -9.03 2.90
C LEU A 182 -5.17 -8.85 3.97
N ALA A 183 -3.92 -9.18 3.68
CA ALA A 183 -2.82 -8.92 4.61
C ALA A 183 -2.71 -7.42 4.94
N VAL A 184 -2.73 -6.54 3.93
CA VAL A 184 -2.68 -5.08 4.13
C VAL A 184 -3.90 -4.57 4.89
N PHE A 185 -5.09 -5.09 4.59
CA PHE A 185 -6.32 -4.77 5.34
C PHE A 185 -6.20 -5.13 6.83
N PHE A 186 -5.75 -6.34 7.15
CA PHE A 186 -5.59 -6.73 8.55
C PHE A 186 -4.43 -6.00 9.23
N LEU A 187 -3.36 -5.66 8.51
CA LEU A 187 -2.29 -4.79 9.01
C LEU A 187 -2.83 -3.39 9.36
N ALA A 188 -3.63 -2.80 8.49
CA ALA A 188 -4.29 -1.52 8.77
C ALA A 188 -5.16 -1.61 10.04
N ARG A 189 -5.89 -2.72 10.24
CA ARG A 189 -6.68 -2.96 11.47
C ARG A 189 -5.82 -3.09 12.72
N ILE A 190 -4.66 -3.76 12.64
CA ILE A 190 -3.69 -3.83 13.74
C ILE A 190 -3.26 -2.42 14.11
N LEU A 191 -2.80 -1.63 13.13
CA LEU A 191 -2.36 -0.26 13.35
C LEU A 191 -3.49 0.63 13.88
N GLY A 192 -4.71 0.48 13.31
CA GLY A 192 -5.90 1.19 13.76
C GLY A 192 -6.26 0.86 15.21
N THR A 193 -6.18 -0.42 15.59
CA THR A 193 -6.43 -0.86 16.96
C THR A 193 -5.39 -0.29 17.94
N LEU A 194 -4.11 -0.35 17.60
CA LEU A 194 -3.03 0.23 18.40
C LEU A 194 -3.18 1.76 18.52
N TYR A 195 -3.61 2.43 17.44
CA TYR A 195 -3.89 3.86 17.44
C TYR A 195 -5.04 4.21 18.40
N ILE A 196 -6.14 3.47 18.35
CA ILE A 196 -7.29 3.69 19.26
C ILE A 196 -6.89 3.44 20.71
N ILE A 197 -6.12 2.38 21.02
CA ILE A 197 -5.61 2.12 22.38
C ILE A 197 -4.74 3.27 22.88
N ASN A 198 -3.92 3.88 22.02
CA ASN A 198 -3.05 4.99 22.37
C ASN A 198 -3.79 6.31 22.57
N ASN A 199 -4.87 6.54 21.81
CA ASN A 199 -5.46 7.87 21.66
C ASN A 199 -6.82 8.04 22.36
N VAL A 200 -7.48 6.95 22.72
CA VAL A 200 -8.81 6.97 23.37
C VAL A 200 -8.69 6.49 24.81
N ASP A 201 -9.14 7.34 25.74
CA ASP A 201 -9.16 7.02 27.17
C ASP A 201 -10.56 6.56 27.61
N ASP A 202 -10.96 5.38 27.09
CA ASP A 202 -12.17 4.68 27.44
C ASP A 202 -11.84 3.20 27.64
N GLU A 203 -12.14 2.66 28.81
CA GLU A 203 -11.77 1.30 29.21
C GLU A 203 -12.49 0.25 28.37
N ASN A 204 -13.77 0.48 28.03
CA ASN A 204 -14.57 -0.44 27.23
C ASN A 204 -14.05 -0.53 25.79
N ILE A 205 -13.79 0.61 25.16
CA ILE A 205 -13.22 0.68 23.81
C ILE A 205 -11.82 0.05 23.80
N ARG A 206 -11.00 0.33 24.82
CA ARG A 206 -9.63 -0.22 24.94
C ARG A 206 -9.65 -1.74 25.11
N SER A 207 -10.55 -2.27 25.96
CA SER A 207 -10.70 -3.70 26.17
C SER A 207 -11.11 -4.43 24.88
N ARG A 208 -12.11 -3.91 24.16
CA ARG A 208 -12.55 -4.46 22.86
C ARG A 208 -11.45 -4.37 21.80
N SER A 209 -10.71 -3.27 21.81
CA SER A 209 -9.56 -3.07 20.91
C SER A 209 -8.48 -4.13 21.15
N SER A 210 -8.15 -4.44 22.40
CA SER A 210 -7.15 -5.46 22.74
C SER A 210 -7.56 -6.85 22.25
N VAL A 211 -8.83 -7.22 22.37
CA VAL A 211 -9.35 -8.50 21.82
C VAL A 211 -9.25 -8.53 20.29
N ARG A 212 -9.64 -7.41 19.62
CA ARG A 212 -9.55 -7.30 18.15
C ARG A 212 -8.11 -7.35 17.66
N LEU A 213 -7.17 -6.78 18.41
CA LEU A 213 -5.75 -6.79 18.09
C LEU A 213 -5.22 -8.22 17.91
N VAL A 214 -5.55 -9.12 18.81
CA VAL A 214 -5.12 -10.53 18.74
C VAL A 214 -5.64 -11.21 17.47
N GLY A 215 -6.96 -11.12 17.21
CA GLY A 215 -7.56 -11.75 16.03
C GLY A 215 -7.01 -11.17 14.72
N CYS A 216 -6.88 -9.84 14.63
CA CYS A 216 -6.32 -9.20 13.43
C CYS A 216 -4.85 -9.59 13.21
N THR A 217 -4.05 -9.74 14.29
CA THR A 217 -2.64 -10.14 14.18
C THR A 217 -2.49 -11.56 13.65
N ILE A 218 -3.26 -12.50 14.19
CA ILE A 218 -3.22 -13.90 13.71
C ILE A 218 -3.60 -13.95 12.22
N THR A 219 -4.69 -13.30 11.84
CA THR A 219 -5.17 -13.31 10.45
C THR A 219 -4.18 -12.62 9.52
N PHE A 220 -3.58 -11.49 9.93
CA PHE A 220 -2.51 -10.83 9.19
C PHE A 220 -1.34 -11.77 8.94
N LEU A 221 -0.85 -12.44 9.99
CA LEU A 221 0.31 -13.32 9.86
C LEU A 221 0.03 -14.48 8.88
N ILE A 222 -1.16 -15.05 8.90
CA ILE A 222 -1.54 -16.13 7.96
C ILE A 222 -1.44 -15.64 6.52
N PHE A 223 -2.11 -14.53 6.17
CA PHE A 223 -2.11 -14.02 4.81
C PHE A 223 -0.75 -13.46 4.38
N PHE A 224 -0.07 -12.74 5.26
CA PHE A 224 1.23 -12.17 4.97
C PHE A 224 2.30 -13.24 4.75
N LEU A 225 2.37 -14.25 5.63
CA LEU A 225 3.34 -15.34 5.49
C LEU A 225 3.04 -16.19 4.25
N ALA A 226 1.77 -16.47 3.96
CA ALA A 226 1.40 -17.18 2.73
C ALA A 226 1.88 -16.45 1.48
N PHE A 227 1.62 -15.13 1.40
CA PHE A 227 2.09 -14.31 0.29
C PHE A 227 3.63 -14.22 0.23
N LEU A 228 4.28 -13.96 1.37
CA LEU A 228 5.73 -13.81 1.46
C LEU A 228 6.45 -15.10 1.01
N VAL A 229 6.07 -16.26 1.58
CA VAL A 229 6.69 -17.54 1.23
C VAL A 229 6.53 -17.83 -0.26
N ARG A 230 5.32 -17.64 -0.81
CA ARG A 230 5.11 -17.82 -2.25
C ARG A 230 5.97 -16.85 -3.08
N THR A 231 6.02 -15.59 -2.71
CA THR A 231 6.80 -14.58 -3.45
C THR A 231 8.30 -14.90 -3.45
N LEU A 232 8.84 -15.40 -2.34
CA LEU A 232 10.24 -15.79 -2.25
C LEU A 232 10.58 -17.05 -3.06
N LEU A 233 9.63 -17.97 -3.20
CA LEU A 233 9.86 -19.27 -3.87
C LEU A 233 9.50 -19.25 -5.36
N LYS A 234 8.68 -18.30 -5.82
CA LYS A 234 8.28 -18.22 -7.22
C LYS A 234 9.38 -17.66 -8.12
N GLU A 235 9.21 -17.85 -9.43
CA GLU A 235 9.98 -17.12 -10.43
C GLU A 235 9.63 -15.63 -10.40
N GLY A 236 10.62 -14.77 -10.60
CA GLY A 236 10.47 -13.33 -10.65
C GLY A 236 11.03 -12.74 -11.94
N PHE A 237 10.68 -11.50 -12.19
CA PHE A 237 10.99 -10.76 -13.41
C PHE A 237 12.34 -10.07 -13.27
N ALA A 238 13.39 -10.69 -13.83
CA ALA A 238 14.74 -10.18 -13.81
C ALA A 238 15.08 -9.44 -15.11
N VAL A 239 16.03 -8.52 -15.04
CA VAL A 239 16.64 -7.87 -16.22
C VAL A 239 17.98 -8.53 -16.46
N ASP A 240 18.19 -9.10 -17.64
CA ASP A 240 19.52 -9.59 -18.03
C ASP A 240 20.47 -8.39 -18.25
N PRO A 241 21.57 -8.28 -17.47
CA PRO A 241 22.48 -7.14 -17.58
C PRO A 241 23.20 -7.05 -18.94
N SER A 242 23.30 -8.15 -19.68
CA SER A 242 24.03 -8.22 -20.96
C SER A 242 23.16 -7.78 -22.13
N THR A 243 21.89 -8.13 -22.13
CA THR A 243 20.96 -7.87 -23.23
C THR A 243 19.93 -6.77 -22.93
N GLY A 244 19.72 -6.45 -21.62
CA GLY A 244 18.65 -5.55 -21.18
C GLY A 244 17.24 -6.13 -21.30
N LEU A 245 17.12 -7.40 -21.72
CA LEU A 245 15.83 -8.08 -21.86
C LEU A 245 15.29 -8.57 -20.51
N ILE A 246 13.99 -8.66 -20.43
CA ILE A 246 13.33 -9.24 -19.25
C ILE A 246 13.31 -10.76 -19.38
N VAL A 247 13.76 -11.42 -18.32
CA VAL A 247 13.80 -12.89 -18.22
C VAL A 247 13.18 -13.35 -16.91
N MET A 248 12.70 -14.57 -16.88
CA MET A 248 12.18 -15.19 -15.65
C MET A 248 13.34 -15.85 -14.91
N GLU A 249 13.56 -15.47 -13.64
CA GLU A 249 14.61 -16.02 -12.77
C GLU A 249 13.94 -16.75 -11.59
N PRO A 250 14.29 -18.03 -11.35
CA PRO A 250 13.80 -18.77 -10.18
C PRO A 250 14.18 -18.06 -8.88
N MET A 251 13.25 -17.98 -7.91
CA MET A 251 13.48 -17.37 -6.58
C MET A 251 14.09 -15.96 -6.62
N LYS A 252 13.78 -15.16 -7.64
CA LYS A 252 14.38 -13.83 -7.85
C LYS A 252 14.32 -12.94 -6.61
N TYR A 253 13.19 -12.88 -5.93
CA TYR A 253 13.01 -12.02 -4.77
C TYR A 253 13.79 -12.53 -3.54
N LEU A 254 13.99 -13.85 -3.41
CA LEU A 254 14.87 -14.42 -2.39
C LEU A 254 16.33 -14.06 -2.69
N HIS A 255 16.78 -14.22 -3.94
CA HIS A 255 18.11 -13.82 -4.37
C HIS A 255 18.37 -12.32 -4.13
N ASN A 256 17.37 -11.47 -4.41
CA ASN A 256 17.46 -10.04 -4.14
C ASN A 256 17.68 -9.75 -2.64
N LEU A 257 16.91 -10.40 -1.74
CA LEU A 257 17.08 -10.20 -0.30
C LEU A 257 18.43 -10.67 0.20
N ILE A 258 18.95 -11.79 -0.33
CA ILE A 258 20.27 -12.31 0.05
C ILE A 258 21.37 -11.41 -0.50
N ALA A 259 21.31 -11.01 -1.78
CA ALA A 259 22.28 -10.11 -2.40
C ALA A 259 22.30 -8.73 -1.74
N MET A 260 21.15 -8.24 -1.33
CA MET A 260 20.99 -6.98 -0.60
C MET A 260 20.78 -7.23 0.89
N TRP A 261 21.67 -8.00 1.54
CA TRP A 261 21.56 -8.38 2.95
C TRP A 261 21.26 -7.22 3.94
N PRO A 262 21.70 -5.96 3.72
CA PRO A 262 21.26 -4.85 4.58
C PRO A 262 19.75 -4.63 4.55
N LEU A 263 19.08 -4.82 3.40
CA LEU A 263 17.62 -4.74 3.31
C LEU A 263 16.93 -5.89 4.06
N LEU A 264 17.54 -7.08 4.04
CA LEU A 264 17.05 -8.21 4.83
C LEU A 264 17.10 -7.91 6.33
N ILE A 265 18.17 -7.26 6.81
CA ILE A 265 18.25 -6.79 8.21
C ILE A 265 17.18 -5.75 8.51
N VAL A 266 17.00 -4.74 7.64
CA VAL A 266 15.97 -3.71 7.80
C VAL A 266 14.57 -4.34 7.86
N PHE A 267 14.30 -5.31 6.98
CA PHE A 267 13.04 -6.07 6.97
C PHE A 267 12.84 -6.83 8.29
N ALA A 268 13.85 -7.58 8.74
CA ALA A 268 13.77 -8.36 9.98
C ALA A 268 13.56 -7.46 11.20
N VAL A 269 14.30 -6.35 11.31
CA VAL A 269 14.12 -5.35 12.37
C VAL A 269 12.70 -4.77 12.32
N GLY A 270 12.19 -4.46 11.12
CA GLY A 270 10.83 -3.98 10.92
C GLY A 270 9.79 -4.95 11.45
N VAL A 271 9.90 -6.23 11.12
CA VAL A 271 9.00 -7.29 11.61
C VAL A 271 9.09 -7.44 13.13
N VAL A 272 10.29 -7.45 13.69
CA VAL A 272 10.50 -7.53 15.16
C VAL A 272 9.86 -6.35 15.88
N LEU A 273 10.03 -5.12 15.39
CA LEU A 273 9.43 -3.93 15.98
C LEU A 273 7.90 -3.96 15.91
N LEU A 274 7.32 -4.39 14.78
CA LEU A 274 5.88 -4.57 14.65
C LEU A 274 5.35 -5.56 15.70
N LEU A 275 5.96 -6.76 15.76
CA LEU A 275 5.55 -7.80 16.71
C LEU A 275 5.79 -7.39 18.17
N TYR A 276 6.85 -6.65 18.46
CA TYR A 276 7.10 -6.09 19.79
C TYR A 276 5.99 -5.11 20.20
N GLY A 277 5.62 -4.15 19.32
CA GLY A 277 4.55 -3.19 19.60
C GLY A 277 3.22 -3.87 19.87
N VAL A 278 2.88 -4.88 19.08
CA VAL A 278 1.66 -5.68 19.24
C VAL A 278 1.70 -6.52 20.51
N SER A 279 2.74 -7.33 20.71
CA SER A 279 2.84 -8.25 21.85
C SER A 279 2.89 -7.51 23.18
N ARG A 280 3.63 -6.41 23.24
CA ARG A 280 3.71 -5.58 24.45
C ARG A 280 2.36 -4.99 24.85
N THR A 281 1.57 -4.56 23.84
CA THR A 281 0.22 -4.03 24.07
C THR A 281 -0.76 -5.14 24.51
N ILE A 282 -0.62 -6.36 23.99
CA ILE A 282 -1.47 -7.50 24.40
C ILE A 282 -1.15 -7.93 25.83
N VAL A 283 0.13 -8.05 26.18
CA VAL A 283 0.57 -8.57 27.49
C VAL A 283 0.33 -7.57 28.62
N SER A 284 0.57 -6.28 28.37
CA SER A 284 0.43 -5.24 29.38
C SER A 284 -0.76 -4.33 29.09
N LYS A 285 -1.82 -4.45 29.89
CA LYS A 285 -3.03 -3.61 29.78
C LYS A 285 -2.75 -2.11 29.99
N THR A 286 -1.67 -1.76 30.68
CA THR A 286 -1.26 -0.36 30.94
C THR A 286 -0.41 0.22 29.82
N TYR A 287 0.13 -0.60 28.91
CA TYR A 287 0.98 -0.15 27.82
C TYR A 287 0.15 0.28 26.61
N THR A 288 0.03 1.58 26.38
CA THR A 288 -0.77 2.17 25.31
C THR A 288 0.05 2.58 24.08
N LYS A 289 1.38 2.68 24.19
CA LYS A 289 2.27 3.27 23.17
C LYS A 289 2.73 2.29 22.06
N GLY A 290 2.06 1.13 21.92
CA GLY A 290 2.44 0.09 20.95
C GLY A 290 2.40 0.52 19.50
N ILE A 291 1.63 1.56 19.17
CA ILE A 291 1.56 2.14 17.80
C ILE A 291 2.92 2.65 17.30
N TRP A 292 3.77 3.17 18.18
CA TRP A 292 5.05 3.77 17.78
C TRP A 292 6.07 2.74 17.30
N PRO A 293 6.43 1.70 18.07
CA PRO A 293 7.32 0.66 17.56
C PRO A 293 6.69 -0.10 16.40
N ALA A 294 5.38 -0.39 16.45
CA ALA A 294 4.71 -1.07 15.35
C ALA A 294 4.72 -0.24 14.06
N GLY A 295 4.48 1.06 14.15
CA GLY A 295 4.49 1.97 13.00
C GLY A 295 5.88 2.08 12.35
N ILE A 296 6.92 2.29 13.15
CA ILE A 296 8.30 2.27 12.64
C ILE A 296 8.61 0.92 12.00
N GLY A 297 8.19 -0.18 12.65
CA GLY A 297 8.38 -1.53 12.13
C GLY A 297 7.73 -1.75 10.78
N VAL A 298 6.48 -1.28 10.60
CA VAL A 298 5.77 -1.36 9.32
C VAL A 298 6.48 -0.55 8.24
N VAL A 299 6.88 0.68 8.54
CA VAL A 299 7.60 1.52 7.56
C VAL A 299 8.89 0.85 7.09
N LEU A 300 9.69 0.29 8.00
CA LEU A 300 10.93 -0.41 7.66
C LEU A 300 10.66 -1.67 6.82
N ALA A 301 9.70 -2.49 7.23
CA ALA A 301 9.39 -3.74 6.53
C ALA A 301 8.84 -3.49 5.11
N VAL A 302 7.91 -2.54 4.96
CA VAL A 302 7.32 -2.21 3.66
C VAL A 302 8.35 -1.54 2.74
N LEU A 303 9.18 -0.63 3.27
CA LEU A 303 10.28 -0.02 2.52
C LEU A 303 11.23 -1.10 1.97
N ALA A 304 11.66 -2.04 2.81
CA ALA A 304 12.55 -3.11 2.37
C ALA A 304 11.93 -3.98 1.27
N LEU A 305 10.63 -4.31 1.36
CA LEU A 305 9.93 -5.08 0.33
C LEU A 305 9.81 -4.32 -0.99
N LEU A 306 9.50 -3.02 -0.96
CA LEU A 306 9.39 -2.20 -2.17
C LEU A 306 10.76 -1.99 -2.83
N LEU A 307 11.83 -1.81 -2.04
CA LEU A 307 13.18 -1.73 -2.58
C LEU A 307 13.62 -3.05 -3.20
N CYS A 308 13.25 -4.19 -2.59
CA CYS A 308 13.50 -5.52 -3.14
C CYS A 308 12.77 -5.73 -4.49
N ALA A 309 11.59 -5.15 -4.68
CA ALA A 309 10.82 -5.27 -5.91
C ALA A 309 11.45 -4.53 -7.11
N GLY A 310 12.20 -3.44 -6.88
CA GLY A 310 12.73 -2.61 -7.97
C GLY A 310 14.25 -2.62 -8.14
N TRP A 311 15.01 -2.95 -7.08
CA TRP A 311 16.47 -2.97 -7.14
C TRP A 311 17.02 -4.32 -7.61
N ASN A 312 18.35 -4.36 -7.84
CA ASN A 312 19.08 -5.57 -8.26
C ASN A 312 18.55 -6.17 -9.58
N ASN A 313 18.49 -5.35 -10.65
CA ASN A 313 18.04 -5.78 -11.97
C ASN A 313 16.68 -6.51 -11.94
N THR A 314 15.70 -5.88 -11.32
CA THR A 314 14.34 -6.42 -11.20
C THR A 314 13.34 -5.48 -11.88
N ALA A 315 12.37 -6.04 -12.60
CA ALA A 315 11.25 -5.28 -13.11
C ALA A 315 10.24 -5.07 -11.99
N PHE A 316 10.06 -3.82 -11.55
CA PHE A 316 9.18 -3.51 -10.42
C PHE A 316 7.69 -3.53 -10.77
N TYR A 317 7.35 -3.41 -12.04
CA TYR A 317 5.97 -3.51 -12.52
C TYR A 317 5.94 -4.45 -13.74
N PRO A 318 5.80 -5.75 -13.49
CA PRO A 318 5.86 -6.76 -14.55
C PRO A 318 4.59 -6.79 -15.39
N SER A 319 4.73 -7.10 -16.69
CA SER A 319 3.61 -7.39 -17.57
C SER A 319 3.44 -8.91 -17.75
N ASN A 320 2.21 -9.38 -17.57
CA ASN A 320 1.81 -10.76 -17.85
C ASN A 320 1.32 -10.92 -19.31
N ALA A 321 0.97 -9.82 -19.98
CA ALA A 321 0.51 -9.85 -21.37
C ALA A 321 1.69 -9.89 -22.35
N ASP A 322 2.76 -9.14 -22.06
CA ASP A 322 4.01 -9.12 -22.82
C ASP A 322 5.19 -8.90 -21.88
N LEU A 323 6.03 -9.91 -21.75
CA LEU A 323 7.16 -9.91 -20.81
C LEU A 323 8.09 -8.70 -21.03
N GLN A 324 8.36 -8.33 -22.30
CA GLN A 324 9.26 -7.24 -22.62
C GLN A 324 8.67 -5.83 -22.36
N SER A 325 7.36 -5.75 -22.19
CA SER A 325 6.67 -4.53 -21.76
C SER A 325 6.83 -4.24 -20.26
N SER A 326 7.44 -5.15 -19.49
CA SER A 326 7.63 -4.96 -18.04
C SER A 326 8.45 -3.72 -17.73
N LEU A 327 8.03 -2.98 -16.68
CA LEU A 327 8.66 -1.72 -16.30
C LEU A 327 9.77 -1.95 -15.28
N THR A 328 10.91 -1.37 -15.60
CA THR A 328 12.11 -1.31 -14.73
C THR A 328 12.35 0.13 -14.31
N ILE A 329 13.14 0.34 -13.28
CA ILE A 329 13.57 1.68 -12.87
C ILE A 329 14.20 2.43 -14.07
N ALA A 330 15.03 1.74 -14.87
CA ALA A 330 15.75 2.35 -15.99
C ALA A 330 14.83 2.75 -17.16
N ASN A 331 13.84 1.92 -17.51
CA ASN A 331 13.02 2.14 -18.71
C ASN A 331 11.77 3.01 -18.47
N SER A 332 11.39 3.24 -17.20
CA SER A 332 10.17 3.98 -16.83
C SER A 332 10.44 5.35 -16.19
N CYS A 333 11.70 5.66 -15.89
CA CYS A 333 12.09 6.89 -15.21
C CYS A 333 12.06 8.11 -16.13
N SER A 334 11.79 9.28 -15.55
CA SER A 334 11.91 10.59 -16.21
C SER A 334 13.34 10.89 -16.66
N SER A 335 13.52 11.92 -17.49
CA SER A 335 14.84 12.38 -17.90
C SER A 335 15.70 12.83 -16.70
N GLU A 336 17.02 12.78 -16.86
CA GLU A 336 17.96 13.24 -15.83
C GLU A 336 17.69 14.70 -15.42
N PHE A 337 17.35 15.56 -16.37
CA PHE A 337 17.01 16.96 -16.11
C PHE A 337 15.80 17.07 -15.20
N THR A 338 14.72 16.37 -15.50
CA THR A 338 13.48 16.36 -14.69
C THR A 338 13.76 15.88 -13.27
N LEU A 339 14.49 14.75 -13.13
CA LEU A 339 14.79 14.19 -11.81
C LEU A 339 15.64 15.13 -10.96
N ARG A 340 16.57 15.88 -11.57
CA ARG A 340 17.39 16.88 -10.86
C ARG A 340 16.55 18.06 -10.37
N ILE A 341 15.66 18.59 -11.20
CA ILE A 341 14.79 19.71 -10.81
C ILE A 341 13.81 19.30 -9.70
N CYS A 342 13.28 18.11 -9.74
CA CYS A 342 12.36 17.63 -8.70
C CYS A 342 13.01 17.41 -7.31
N ILE A 343 14.35 17.55 -7.19
CA ILE A 343 15.03 17.51 -5.88
C ILE A 343 15.01 18.88 -5.18
N PHE A 344 14.96 19.95 -5.95
CA PHE A 344 14.96 21.34 -5.47
C PHE A 344 13.56 21.91 -5.41
#